data_91de6277d8acfa8994c36f4e8067ce23
#
_entry.id   91de6277d8acfa8994c36f4e8067ce23
#
_cell.length_a   1.000
_cell.length_b   1.000
_cell.length_c   1.000
_cell.angle_alpha   90.00
_cell.angle_beta   90.00
_cell.angle_gamma   90.00
#
_symmetry.space_group_name_H-M   'P 1'
#
loop_
_entity.id
_entity.type
_entity.pdbx_description
1 polymer ?
#
loop_
_entity_poly.entity_id
_entity_poly.type
_entity_poly.pdbx_seq_one_letter_code
_entity_poly.pdbx_strand_id
1 'polypeptide(L)'
;IEKQMQQELQTWMNRYLPFAMLSTRYYLKTLNLPPNEIRATSGLGMPEKYASLFGIQANACISYDPPCPAIHVITCADNGRLNPDLSICQKFADEHGLQFCGDMLGLGIVNLHFSETFDRYYHLWIPVRPTA
;
A
#
# COMPACT_ATOMS: atom_id res chain seq x y z
N ILE A 1 15.54 -4.13 17.05
CA ILE A 1 14.36 -3.84 16.19
C ILE A 1 14.44 -4.58 14.87
N GLU A 2 15.58 -4.53 14.20
CA GLU A 2 15.74 -5.22 12.92
C GLU A 2 15.54 -6.73 13.05
N LYS A 3 16.13 -7.34 14.07
CA LYS A 3 15.96 -8.77 14.34
C LYS A 3 14.51 -9.11 14.68
N GLN A 4 13.85 -8.26 15.48
CA GLN A 4 12.45 -8.44 15.81
C GLN A 4 11.57 -8.32 14.57
N MET A 5 11.86 -7.38 13.67
CA MET A 5 11.14 -7.22 12.42
C MET A 5 11.30 -8.43 11.51
N GLN A 6 12.50 -8.99 11.40
CA GLN A 6 12.74 -10.20 10.63
C GLN A 6 11.94 -11.38 11.18
N GLN A 7 11.87 -11.52 12.50
CA GLN A 7 11.08 -12.57 13.14
C GLN A 7 9.58 -12.41 12.85
N GLU A 8 9.07 -11.18 12.90
CA GLU A 8 7.67 -10.90 12.58
C GLU A 8 7.35 -11.23 11.12
N LEU A 9 8.20 -10.81 10.18
CA LEU A 9 8.03 -11.13 8.77
C LEU A 9 8.03 -12.64 8.55
N GLN A 10 8.94 -13.35 9.20
CA GLN A 10 9.00 -14.80 9.10
C GLN A 10 7.73 -15.46 9.64
N THR A 11 7.21 -14.98 10.75
CA THR A 11 5.97 -15.47 11.33
C THR A 11 4.79 -15.26 10.37
N TRP A 12 4.69 -14.06 9.80
CA TRP A 12 3.62 -13.74 8.85
C TRP A 12 3.70 -14.61 7.61
N MET A 13 4.89 -14.80 7.06
CA MET A 13 5.09 -15.65 5.88
C MET A 13 4.73 -17.11 6.16
N ASN A 14 5.01 -17.60 7.36
CA ASN A 14 4.76 -19.00 7.72
C ASN A 14 3.31 -19.27 8.12
N ARG A 15 2.61 -18.29 8.70
CA ARG A 15 1.30 -18.51 9.33
C ARG A 15 0.13 -17.86 8.61
N TYR A 16 0.35 -16.71 7.96
CA TYR A 16 -0.75 -15.87 7.53
C TYR A 16 -0.92 -15.77 6.03
N LEU A 17 -0.08 -16.40 5.24
CA LEU A 17 -0.35 -16.53 3.82
C LEU A 17 -1.50 -17.53 3.61
N PRO A 18 -2.44 -17.28 2.68
CA PRO A 18 -2.49 -16.19 1.71
C PRO A 18 -3.19 -14.91 2.20
N PHE A 19 -3.50 -14.78 3.49
CA PHE A 19 -4.21 -13.60 4.02
C PHE A 19 -3.32 -12.35 4.07
N ALA A 20 -2.00 -12.53 4.28
CA ALA A 20 -1.04 -11.46 4.20
C ALA A 20 -0.54 -11.32 2.76
N MET A 21 -0.40 -10.09 2.30
CA MET A 21 0.02 -9.77 0.94
C MET A 21 1.14 -8.75 0.95
N LEU A 22 1.89 -8.68 -0.15
CA LEU A 22 2.87 -7.61 -0.32
C LEU A 22 2.18 -6.26 -0.18
N SER A 23 2.70 -5.44 0.70
CA SER A 23 2.17 -4.12 1.00
C SER A 23 3.27 -3.07 0.88
N THR A 24 2.93 -1.91 0.37
CA THR A 24 3.87 -0.79 0.22
C THR A 24 3.22 0.49 0.74
N ARG A 25 3.98 1.24 1.53
CA ARG A 25 3.58 2.56 2.01
C ARG A 25 4.39 3.61 1.27
N TYR A 26 3.70 4.50 0.56
CA TYR A 26 4.31 5.63 -0.15
C TYR A 26 4.11 6.89 0.67
N TYR A 27 5.20 7.58 1.00
CA TYR A 27 5.14 8.73 1.90
C TYR A 27 4.52 9.94 1.22
N LEU A 28 3.50 10.49 1.86
CA LEU A 28 2.71 11.63 1.34
C LEU A 28 3.59 12.77 0.87
N LYS A 29 4.60 13.14 1.65
CA LYS A 29 5.48 14.28 1.32
C LYS A 29 6.30 14.08 0.06
N THR A 30 6.35 12.87 -0.49
CA THR A 30 7.10 12.57 -1.71
C THR A 30 6.20 12.26 -2.91
N LEU A 31 4.88 12.21 -2.73
CA LEU A 31 3.96 11.81 -3.80
C LEU A 31 3.90 12.79 -4.96
N ASN A 32 4.23 14.05 -4.74
CA ASN A 32 4.26 15.07 -5.79
C ASN A 32 5.62 15.20 -6.48
N LEU A 33 6.59 14.37 -6.10
CA LEU A 33 7.91 14.35 -6.72
C LEU A 33 7.92 13.46 -7.97
N PRO A 34 8.95 13.56 -8.83
CA PRO A 34 9.09 12.63 -9.94
C PRO A 34 9.09 11.17 -9.47
N PRO A 35 8.62 10.22 -10.29
CA PRO A 35 8.45 8.82 -9.87
C PRO A 35 9.69 8.19 -9.22
N ASN A 36 10.89 8.54 -9.68
CA ASN A 36 12.14 8.02 -9.12
C ASN A 36 12.53 8.63 -7.77
N GLU A 37 11.84 9.68 -7.34
CA GLU A 37 12.08 10.35 -6.05
C GLU A 37 11.00 10.03 -5.01
N ILE A 38 9.96 9.30 -5.40
CA ILE A 38 8.93 8.85 -4.46
C ILE A 38 9.55 7.86 -3.51
N ARG A 39 9.35 8.10 -2.21
CA ARG A 39 9.87 7.23 -1.15
C ARG A 39 8.80 6.29 -0.65
N ALA A 40 9.20 5.05 -0.42
CA ALA A 40 8.30 4.00 0.02
C ALA A 40 9.01 2.99 0.91
N THR A 41 8.23 2.31 1.73
CA THR A 41 8.67 1.12 2.46
C THR A 41 7.73 -0.03 2.12
N SER A 42 8.29 -1.23 2.04
CA SER A 42 7.53 -2.43 1.71
C SER A 42 7.57 -3.44 2.85
N GLY A 43 6.57 -4.28 2.91
CA GLY A 43 6.44 -5.34 3.89
C GLY A 43 5.25 -6.22 3.57
N LEU A 44 4.64 -6.77 4.60
CA LEU A 44 3.42 -7.54 4.48
C LEU A 44 2.27 -6.79 5.15
N GLY A 45 1.09 -6.93 4.61
CA GLY A 45 -0.12 -6.32 5.16
C GLY A 45 -1.32 -7.24 5.01
N MET A 46 -2.33 -7.00 5.83
CA MET A 46 -3.61 -7.70 5.71
C MET A 46 -4.74 -6.79 6.18
N PRO A 47 -5.97 -7.03 5.68
CA PRO A 47 -7.14 -6.34 6.19
C PRO A 47 -7.35 -6.60 7.69
N GLU A 48 -7.86 -5.61 8.39
CA GLU A 48 -8.11 -5.69 9.84
C GLU A 48 -8.96 -6.90 10.22
N LYS A 49 -9.95 -7.25 9.41
CA LYS A 49 -10.81 -8.39 9.68
C LYS A 49 -10.05 -9.70 9.86
N TYR A 50 -8.96 -9.89 9.12
CA TYR A 50 -8.12 -11.08 9.25
C TYR A 50 -7.17 -10.94 10.44
N ALA A 51 -6.62 -9.75 10.67
CA ALA A 51 -5.78 -9.49 11.83
C ALA A 51 -6.55 -9.78 13.13
N SER A 52 -7.79 -9.34 13.21
CA SER A 52 -8.66 -9.62 14.36
C SER A 52 -8.91 -11.11 14.53
N LEU A 53 -9.17 -11.82 13.43
CA LEU A 53 -9.39 -13.26 13.45
C LEU A 53 -8.19 -14.03 14.01
N PHE A 54 -6.97 -13.59 13.67
CA PHE A 54 -5.74 -14.22 14.12
C PHE A 54 -5.19 -13.67 15.43
N GLY A 55 -5.86 -12.67 16.02
CA GLY A 55 -5.42 -12.07 17.28
C GLY A 55 -4.18 -11.21 17.15
N ILE A 56 -3.91 -10.66 15.95
CA ILE A 56 -2.75 -9.81 15.70
C ILE A 56 -3.05 -8.40 16.22
N GLN A 57 -2.09 -7.85 16.99
CA GLN A 57 -2.19 -6.50 17.53
C GLN A 57 -1.01 -5.66 17.07
N ALA A 58 -1.23 -4.35 16.97
CA ALA A 58 -0.17 -3.40 16.64
C ALA A 58 0.93 -3.42 17.72
N ASN A 59 2.18 -3.28 17.28
CA ASN A 59 3.36 -3.24 18.15
C ASN A 59 4.47 -2.45 17.46
N ALA A 60 5.70 -2.57 17.97
CA ALA A 60 6.85 -1.84 17.39
C ALA A 60 7.12 -2.18 15.92
N CYS A 61 6.70 -3.36 15.45
CA CYS A 61 6.92 -3.84 14.08
C CYS A 61 5.65 -3.88 13.23
N ILE A 62 4.48 -3.79 13.85
CA ILE A 62 3.18 -3.91 13.19
C ILE A 62 2.40 -2.63 13.41
N SER A 63 2.13 -1.91 12.34
CA SER A 63 1.32 -0.68 12.39
C SER A 63 -0.13 -0.98 12.02
N TYR A 64 -1.02 -0.18 12.55
CA TYR A 64 -2.44 -0.20 12.23
C TYR A 64 -2.83 1.11 11.57
N ASP A 65 -3.42 1.00 10.39
CA ASP A 65 -3.94 2.14 9.66
C ASP A 65 -5.47 2.14 9.82
N PRO A 66 -6.02 3.06 10.62
CA PRO A 66 -7.47 3.08 10.87
C PRO A 66 -8.25 3.43 9.60
N PRO A 67 -9.51 3.00 9.50
CA PRO A 67 -10.36 3.39 8.38
C PRO A 67 -10.45 4.90 8.25
N CYS A 68 -10.36 5.40 7.02
CA CYS A 68 -10.50 6.82 6.72
C CYS A 68 -11.04 6.97 5.29
N PRO A 69 -11.62 8.14 4.94
CA PRO A 69 -11.93 8.41 3.55
C PRO A 69 -10.68 8.34 2.70
N ALA A 70 -10.75 7.64 1.58
CA ALA A 70 -9.61 7.46 0.69
C ALA A 70 -10.08 7.32 -0.75
N ILE A 71 -9.24 7.77 -1.68
CA ILE A 71 -9.40 7.44 -3.10
C ILE A 71 -8.80 6.05 -3.27
N HIS A 72 -9.59 5.16 -3.87
CA HIS A 72 -9.16 3.79 -4.17
C HIS A 72 -9.05 3.61 -5.67
N VAL A 73 -7.96 3.01 -6.10
CA VAL A 73 -7.71 2.70 -7.52
C VAL A 73 -6.99 1.36 -7.62
N ILE A 74 -7.25 0.63 -8.70
CA ILE A 74 -6.50 -0.57 -9.05
C ILE A 74 -5.53 -0.18 -10.16
N THR A 75 -4.26 -0.49 -9.98
CA THR A 75 -3.21 -0.16 -10.94
C THR A 75 -2.34 -1.36 -11.25
N CYS A 76 -1.64 -1.28 -12.36
CA CYS A 76 -0.66 -2.27 -12.78
C CYS A 76 0.74 -1.67 -12.73
N ALA A 77 1.67 -2.40 -12.14
CA ALA A 77 3.09 -2.05 -12.18
C ALA A 77 3.78 -2.89 -13.24
N ASP A 78 4.33 -2.25 -14.25
CA ASP A 78 5.06 -2.88 -15.33
C ASP A 78 6.47 -3.27 -14.87
N ASN A 79 6.86 -4.54 -15.09
CA ASN A 79 8.17 -5.07 -14.71
C ASN A 79 8.58 -4.77 -13.26
N GLY A 80 7.61 -4.83 -12.35
CA GLY A 80 7.85 -4.58 -10.94
C GLY A 80 8.04 -3.12 -10.56
N ARG A 81 7.92 -2.21 -11.52
CA ARG A 81 7.96 -0.78 -11.23
C ARG A 81 6.56 -0.31 -10.93
N LEU A 82 6.34 0.13 -9.73
CA LEU A 82 5.11 0.82 -9.43
C LEU A 82 5.15 2.18 -10.12
N ASN A 83 4.28 2.33 -11.10
CA ASN A 83 4.06 3.61 -11.76
C ASN A 83 2.61 3.99 -11.52
N PRO A 84 2.27 4.40 -10.29
CA PRO A 84 0.91 4.81 -10.02
C PRO A 84 0.62 6.02 -10.87
N ASP A 85 -0.45 5.97 -11.65
CA ASP A 85 -0.90 7.15 -12.35
C ASP A 85 -1.60 8.06 -11.34
N LEU A 86 -0.78 8.76 -10.56
CA LEU A 86 -1.26 9.70 -9.57
C LEU A 86 -2.03 10.85 -10.18
N SER A 87 -1.87 11.10 -11.50
CA SER A 87 -2.58 12.17 -12.19
C SER A 87 -4.10 11.91 -12.19
N ILE A 88 -4.52 10.66 -12.33
CA ILE A 88 -5.94 10.29 -12.25
C ILE A 88 -6.48 10.57 -10.85
N CYS A 89 -5.72 10.19 -9.83
CA CYS A 89 -6.11 10.41 -8.44
C CYS A 89 -6.15 11.91 -8.10
N GLN A 90 -5.17 12.67 -8.57
CA GLN A 90 -5.12 14.11 -8.36
C GLN A 90 -6.29 14.81 -9.05
N LYS A 91 -6.60 14.43 -10.29
CA LYS A 91 -7.73 14.97 -11.02
C LYS A 91 -9.05 14.70 -10.30
N PHE A 92 -9.24 13.46 -9.83
CA PHE A 92 -10.43 13.11 -9.06
C PHE A 92 -10.54 13.95 -7.80
N ALA A 93 -9.43 14.09 -7.06
CA ALA A 93 -9.40 14.89 -5.84
C ALA A 93 -9.78 16.36 -6.13
N ASP A 94 -9.18 16.94 -7.17
CA ASP A 94 -9.46 18.34 -7.56
C ASP A 94 -10.92 18.53 -7.94
N GLU A 95 -11.49 17.61 -8.71
CA GLU A 95 -12.89 17.69 -9.14
C GLU A 95 -13.88 17.55 -7.98
N HIS A 96 -13.48 16.93 -6.88
CA HIS A 96 -14.35 16.68 -5.74
C HIS A 96 -14.02 17.52 -4.51
N GLY A 97 -13.13 18.51 -4.64
CA GLY A 97 -12.74 19.38 -3.54
C GLY A 97 -12.02 18.63 -2.42
N LEU A 98 -11.18 17.67 -2.77
CA LEU A 98 -10.42 16.83 -1.84
C LEU A 98 -8.94 17.11 -1.96
N GLN A 99 -8.21 16.85 -0.88
CA GLN A 99 -6.75 16.88 -0.87
C GLN A 99 -6.20 15.62 -0.22
N PHE A 100 -5.03 15.20 -0.66
CA PHE A 100 -4.34 14.06 -0.05
C PHE A 100 -3.91 14.45 1.38
N CYS A 101 -4.16 13.58 2.34
CA CYS A 101 -3.88 13.87 3.74
C CYS A 101 -3.13 12.77 4.47
N GLY A 102 -2.70 11.73 3.79
CA GLY A 102 -1.97 10.62 4.40
C GLY A 102 -1.15 9.84 3.39
N ASP A 103 -0.33 8.93 3.88
CA ASP A 103 0.49 8.09 3.03
C ASP A 103 -0.38 7.18 2.17
N MET A 104 0.04 6.98 0.91
CA MET A 104 -0.63 6.05 0.03
C MET A 104 -0.25 4.62 0.39
N LEU A 105 -1.26 3.76 0.51
CA LEU A 105 -1.06 2.34 0.77
C LEU A 105 -1.32 1.53 -0.48
N GLY A 106 -0.39 0.64 -0.82
CA GLY A 106 -0.56 -0.34 -1.88
C GLY A 106 -0.65 -1.74 -1.30
N LEU A 107 -1.58 -2.53 -1.82
CA LEU A 107 -1.70 -3.94 -1.47
C LEU A 107 -1.74 -4.76 -2.75
N GLY A 108 -0.81 -5.72 -2.88
CA GLY A 108 -0.71 -6.57 -4.05
C GLY A 108 -1.93 -7.46 -4.23
N ILE A 109 -2.40 -7.59 -5.47
CA ILE A 109 -3.52 -8.45 -5.81
C ILE A 109 -2.99 -9.72 -6.46
N VAL A 110 -2.26 -9.57 -7.56
CA VAL A 110 -1.80 -10.68 -8.37
C VAL A 110 -0.55 -10.31 -9.16
N ASN A 111 0.31 -11.30 -9.37
CA ASN A 111 1.48 -11.20 -10.23
C ASN A 111 1.24 -12.05 -11.48
N LEU A 112 1.39 -11.45 -12.65
CA LEU A 112 1.26 -12.16 -13.92
C LEU A 112 2.59 -12.14 -14.65
N HIS A 113 3.02 -13.32 -15.11
CA HIS A 113 4.24 -13.49 -15.88
C HIS A 113 3.86 -13.92 -17.30
N PHE A 114 4.21 -13.10 -18.29
CA PHE A 114 4.03 -13.43 -19.70
C PHE A 114 5.38 -13.32 -20.40
N SER A 115 5.97 -14.45 -20.77
CA SER A 115 7.26 -14.47 -21.47
C SER A 115 8.31 -13.65 -20.72
N GLU A 116 8.65 -12.49 -21.25
CA GLU A 116 9.67 -11.58 -20.72
C GLU A 116 9.08 -10.45 -19.88
N THR A 117 7.75 -10.39 -19.73
CA THR A 117 7.10 -9.34 -18.96
C THR A 117 6.61 -9.85 -17.61
N PHE A 118 6.62 -8.94 -16.64
CA PHE A 118 6.15 -9.20 -15.29
C PHE A 118 5.22 -8.09 -14.87
N ASP A 119 3.93 -8.38 -14.78
CA ASP A 119 2.91 -7.41 -14.39
C ASP A 119 2.39 -7.73 -13.00
N ARG A 120 2.34 -6.72 -12.17
CA ARG A 120 1.83 -6.82 -10.81
C ARG A 120 0.72 -5.83 -10.61
N TYR A 121 -0.42 -6.32 -10.14
CA TYR A 121 -1.61 -5.51 -9.89
C TYR A 121 -1.73 -5.20 -8.41
N TYR A 122 -2.10 -3.95 -8.12
CA TYR A 122 -2.24 -3.45 -6.75
C TYR A 122 -3.56 -2.73 -6.56
N HIS A 123 -4.11 -2.87 -5.35
CA HIS A 123 -5.00 -1.85 -4.82
C HIS A 123 -4.16 -0.71 -4.25
N LEU A 124 -4.53 0.52 -4.56
CA LEU A 124 -3.94 1.71 -3.95
C LEU A 124 -5.03 2.50 -3.25
N TRP A 125 -4.74 2.98 -2.05
CA TRP A 125 -5.61 3.86 -1.28
C TRP A 125 -4.83 5.10 -0.89
N ILE A 126 -5.37 6.28 -1.23
CA ILE A 126 -4.79 7.56 -0.83
C ILE A 126 -5.76 8.24 0.10
N PRO A 127 -5.43 8.42 1.40
CA PRO A 127 -6.28 9.15 2.33
C PRO A 127 -6.54 10.57 1.85
N VAL A 128 -7.79 11.00 1.94
CA VAL A 128 -8.22 12.32 1.51
C VAL A 128 -9.07 13.00 2.56
N ARG A 129 -9.11 14.32 2.47
CA ARG A 129 -9.99 15.17 3.27
C ARG A 129 -10.48 16.34 2.43
N PRO A 130 -11.58 17.02 2.80
CA PRO A 130 -12.00 18.23 2.10
C PRO A 130 -10.92 19.31 2.14
N THR A 131 -10.80 20.06 1.02
CA THR A 131 -9.82 21.16 0.91
C THR A 131 -10.22 22.40 1.73
N ALA A 132 -11.50 22.54 2.05
CA ALA A 132 -11.99 23.71 2.80
C ALA A 132 -12.92 23.28 3.91
#